data_97654df537e990b3ae5a0fa2523e91fe
#
_entry.id   97654df537e990b3ae5a0fa2523e91fe
#
_cell.length_a   1.000
_cell.length_b   1.000
_cell.length_c   1.000
_cell.angle_alpha   90.00
_cell.angle_beta   90.00
_cell.angle_gamma   90.00
#
_symmetry.space_group_name_H-M   'P 1'
#
loop_
_entity.id
_entity.type
_entity.pdbx_description
1 polymer ?
#
loop_
_entity_poly.entity_id
_entity_poly.type
_entity_poly.pdbx_seq_one_letter_code
_entity_poly.pdbx_strand_id
1 'polypeptide(L)'
;MSSNITWPSSRSRSILGALALAAVLTIVLLVAAGSASARSGGIGTDPGGRSGNTNATPAKYHRLWDKVGRKDKRWANRVAHCESGKDPNAVALKGRYRGAFMFTRDAWKTSPKTPGGDPIDYSYRTQAVVAVHLKKRDGTRPWPVCG
;
A
#
# COMPACT_ATOMS: atom_id res chain seq x y z
N MET A 1 -36.43 7.12 -41.33
CA MET A 1 -36.93 6.11 -40.40
C MET A 1 -36.16 6.27 -39.12
N SER A 2 -36.70 6.99 -38.15
CA SER A 2 -36.06 7.33 -36.88
C SER A 2 -36.65 6.40 -35.81
N SER A 3 -35.81 5.61 -35.18
CA SER A 3 -36.24 4.74 -34.09
C SER A 3 -35.81 5.33 -32.75
N ASN A 4 -36.79 5.87 -32.05
CA ASN A 4 -36.67 6.35 -30.69
C ASN A 4 -36.65 5.15 -29.71
N ILE A 5 -35.58 4.98 -28.97
CA ILE A 5 -35.50 4.01 -27.88
C ILE A 5 -35.78 4.76 -26.58
N THR A 6 -36.94 4.51 -26.01
CA THR A 6 -37.41 5.02 -24.73
C THR A 6 -36.93 4.10 -23.61
N TRP A 7 -36.24 4.62 -22.60
CA TRP A 7 -35.87 3.90 -21.38
C TRP A 7 -36.98 4.05 -20.34
N PRO A 8 -37.40 2.97 -19.65
CA PRO A 8 -38.37 3.10 -18.57
C PRO A 8 -37.69 3.54 -17.27
N SER A 9 -38.20 4.59 -16.68
CA SER A 9 -37.90 5.05 -15.32
C SER A 9 -38.53 4.08 -14.31
N SER A 10 -37.72 3.43 -13.50
CA SER A 10 -38.20 2.65 -12.36
C SER A 10 -38.26 3.52 -11.11
N ARG A 11 -39.48 3.74 -10.66
CA ARG A 11 -39.85 4.48 -9.44
C ARG A 11 -39.55 3.66 -8.18
N SER A 12 -39.05 4.40 -7.20
CA SER A 12 -39.13 4.21 -5.75
C SER A 12 -40.15 3.20 -5.23
N ARG A 13 -39.72 2.38 -4.30
CA ARG A 13 -40.60 1.92 -3.21
C ARG A 13 -39.87 2.01 -1.88
N SER A 14 -40.25 3.02 -1.14
CA SER A 14 -40.08 3.13 0.31
C SER A 14 -40.79 1.98 1.00
N ILE A 15 -40.15 1.30 1.89
CA ILE A 15 -40.82 0.49 2.92
C ILE A 15 -40.27 0.91 4.27
N LEU A 16 -41.12 1.61 4.99
CA LEU A 16 -41.08 1.84 6.45
C LEU A 16 -41.34 0.51 7.20
N GLY A 17 -40.59 0.25 8.22
CA GLY A 17 -40.88 -0.80 9.23
C GLY A 17 -39.87 -0.64 10.33
N ALA A 18 -40.13 0.12 11.31
CA ALA A 18 -40.74 -0.07 12.61
C ALA A 18 -39.83 -0.84 13.60
N LEU A 19 -39.30 -0.06 14.55
CA LEU A 19 -39.19 -0.26 16.00
C LEU A 19 -38.86 -1.66 16.55
N ALA A 20 -37.73 -1.75 17.26
CA ALA A 20 -37.64 -2.45 18.52
C ALA A 20 -36.56 -1.84 19.42
N LEU A 21 -36.97 -1.27 20.49
CA LEU A 21 -36.21 -0.88 21.69
C LEU A 21 -35.63 -2.13 22.35
N ALA A 22 -34.40 -2.10 22.78
CA ALA A 22 -33.94 -2.79 23.97
C ALA A 22 -32.73 -2.05 24.56
N ALA A 23 -32.98 -1.53 25.73
CA ALA A 23 -32.08 -0.85 26.64
C ALA A 23 -31.17 -1.85 27.38
N VAL A 24 -30.17 -1.26 28.10
CA VAL A 24 -29.47 -1.82 29.29
C VAL A 24 -28.19 -2.58 28.88
N LEU A 25 -26.99 -2.16 29.23
CA LEU A 25 -26.46 -2.00 30.59
C LEU A 25 -25.07 -1.32 30.50
N THR A 26 -24.89 -0.27 31.27
CA THR A 26 -23.64 0.37 31.62
C THR A 26 -22.72 -0.58 32.38
N ILE A 27 -21.51 -0.80 31.94
CA ILE A 27 -20.39 -1.17 32.81
C ILE A 27 -19.23 -0.23 32.52
N VAL A 28 -19.09 0.75 33.40
CA VAL A 28 -17.90 1.57 33.56
C VAL A 28 -16.85 0.72 34.25
N LEU A 29 -15.79 0.39 33.55
CA LEU A 29 -14.54 -0.07 34.15
C LEU A 29 -13.42 0.87 33.69
N LEU A 30 -13.15 1.86 34.55
CA LEU A 30 -11.91 2.61 34.49
C LEU A 30 -10.76 1.65 34.79
N VAL A 31 -9.96 1.35 33.78
CA VAL A 31 -8.58 0.89 33.98
C VAL A 31 -7.68 1.94 33.40
N ALA A 32 -7.17 2.81 34.24
CA ALA A 32 -6.06 3.68 33.93
C ALA A 32 -4.81 2.80 33.81
N ALA A 33 -4.48 2.36 32.62
CA ALA A 33 -3.16 1.81 32.30
C ALA A 33 -2.37 2.90 31.59
N GLY A 34 -1.48 3.52 32.32
CA GLY A 34 -0.53 4.50 31.81
C GLY A 34 0.32 3.89 30.69
N SER A 35 0.11 4.34 29.47
CA SER A 35 1.00 4.03 28.36
C SER A 35 2.28 4.81 28.53
N ALA A 36 3.27 4.23 29.17
CA ALA A 36 4.63 4.70 29.10
C ALA A 36 5.11 4.54 27.66
N SER A 37 5.08 5.63 26.89
CA SER A 37 5.74 5.69 25.59
C SER A 37 7.24 5.62 25.82
N ALA A 38 7.79 4.41 25.81
CA ALA A 38 9.23 4.21 25.70
C ALA A 38 9.66 4.70 24.31
N ARG A 39 10.20 5.91 24.24
CA ARG A 39 11.01 6.37 23.13
C ARG A 39 12.28 5.51 23.12
N SER A 40 12.22 4.40 22.42
CA SER A 40 13.41 3.66 22.05
C SER A 40 14.12 4.40 20.94
N GLY A 41 15.05 5.28 21.31
CA GLY A 41 16.06 5.83 20.44
C GLY A 41 17.09 4.75 20.14
N GLY A 42 16.78 3.84 19.21
CA GLY A 42 17.75 2.88 18.71
C GLY A 42 18.53 3.51 17.56
N ILE A 43 19.74 3.93 17.79
CA ILE A 43 20.76 4.13 16.76
C ILE A 43 21.21 2.73 16.35
N GLY A 44 20.51 2.14 15.39
CA GLY A 44 20.87 0.86 14.79
C GLY A 44 21.70 1.11 13.53
N THR A 45 22.99 1.19 13.68
CA THR A 45 23.91 0.87 12.60
C THR A 45 23.97 -0.65 12.51
N ASP A 46 23.23 -1.25 11.58
CA ASP A 46 23.33 -2.69 11.38
C ASP A 46 23.52 -3.00 9.90
N PRO A 47 24.76 -3.36 9.50
CA PRO A 47 25.02 -3.94 8.19
C PRO A 47 24.84 -5.46 8.30
N GLY A 48 23.61 -5.96 8.12
CA GLY A 48 23.39 -7.38 7.87
C GLY A 48 22.57 -8.18 8.87
N GLY A 49 21.88 -7.56 9.81
CA GLY A 49 20.97 -8.26 10.71
C GLY A 49 19.61 -8.50 10.08
N ARG A 50 19.20 -9.75 9.93
CA ARG A 50 17.81 -10.15 9.73
C ARG A 50 17.00 -9.75 10.97
N SER A 51 16.63 -8.51 11.09
CA SER A 51 15.59 -8.08 12.03
C SER A 51 14.25 -8.25 11.34
N GLY A 52 13.38 -9.09 11.88
CA GLY A 52 12.07 -9.40 11.38
C GLY A 52 11.08 -8.23 11.46
N ASN A 53 11.49 -7.04 11.10
CA ASN A 53 10.59 -5.91 10.98
C ASN A 53 10.23 -5.70 9.52
N THR A 54 9.22 -6.37 9.12
CA THR A 54 8.49 -6.16 7.87
C THR A 54 8.02 -4.70 7.82
N ASN A 55 8.26 -4.05 6.69
CA ASN A 55 7.87 -2.65 6.40
C ASN A 55 8.84 -1.54 6.87
N ALA A 56 10.12 -1.83 6.92
CA ALA A 56 11.11 -0.79 7.21
C ALA A 56 11.07 0.35 6.17
N THR A 57 11.12 1.58 6.69
CA THR A 57 11.34 2.76 5.87
C THR A 57 12.63 3.43 6.31
N PRO A 58 13.79 3.07 5.74
CA PRO A 58 15.04 3.76 6.07
C PRO A 58 14.91 5.27 5.83
N ALA A 59 15.48 6.08 6.72
CA ALA A 59 15.32 7.54 6.73
C ALA A 59 15.57 8.22 5.37
N LYS A 60 16.50 7.68 4.57
CA LYS A 60 16.78 8.17 3.22
C LYS A 60 15.58 8.11 2.29
N TYR A 61 14.65 7.12 2.46
CA TYR A 61 13.48 6.96 1.58
C TYR A 61 12.37 7.94 1.87
N HIS A 62 12.29 8.47 3.09
CA HIS A 62 11.42 9.61 3.36
C HIS A 62 11.82 10.80 2.49
N ARG A 63 13.12 11.18 2.51
CA ARG A 63 13.64 12.28 1.70
C ARG A 63 13.54 12.04 0.20
N LEU A 64 13.77 10.79 -0.25
CA LEU A 64 13.63 10.44 -1.66
C LEU A 64 12.17 10.55 -2.11
N TRP A 65 11.24 10.04 -1.30
CA TRP A 65 9.82 10.14 -1.59
C TRP A 65 9.32 11.58 -1.65
N ASP A 66 9.80 12.44 -0.76
CA ASP A 66 9.41 13.85 -0.76
C ASP A 66 9.82 14.55 -2.07
N LYS A 67 10.95 14.15 -2.64
CA LYS A 67 11.46 14.63 -3.94
C LYS A 67 10.75 14.03 -5.16
N VAL A 68 9.94 12.99 -4.99
CA VAL A 68 9.15 12.43 -6.08
C VAL A 68 8.04 13.39 -6.49
N GLY A 69 7.99 13.71 -7.77
CA GLY A 69 6.98 14.63 -8.33
C GLY A 69 5.55 14.08 -8.21
N ARG A 70 4.56 14.98 -8.15
CA ARG A 70 3.13 14.61 -7.99
C ARG A 70 2.63 13.63 -9.06
N LYS A 71 3.08 13.76 -10.30
CA LYS A 71 2.72 12.83 -11.40
C LYS A 71 3.18 11.41 -11.09
N ASP A 72 4.45 11.25 -10.65
CA ASP A 72 5.01 9.95 -10.31
C ASP A 72 4.38 9.35 -9.06
N LYS A 73 4.05 10.17 -8.06
CA LYS A 73 3.29 9.72 -6.89
C LYS A 73 1.92 9.18 -7.26
N ARG A 74 1.19 9.87 -8.15
CA ARG A 74 -0.11 9.38 -8.64
C ARG A 74 0.03 8.10 -9.45
N TRP A 75 1.03 8.02 -10.32
CA TRP A 75 1.33 6.82 -11.08
C TRP A 75 1.63 5.63 -10.13
N ALA A 76 2.54 5.81 -9.17
CA ALA A 76 2.87 4.77 -8.20
C ALA A 76 1.63 4.27 -7.43
N ASN A 77 0.75 5.19 -7.01
CA ASN A 77 -0.49 4.82 -6.34
C ASN A 77 -1.41 3.96 -7.21
N ARG A 78 -1.59 4.32 -8.49
CA ARG A 78 -2.45 3.54 -9.41
C ARG A 78 -1.87 2.16 -9.68
N VAL A 79 -0.58 2.09 -9.99
CA VAL A 79 0.10 0.82 -10.28
C VAL A 79 0.04 -0.11 -9.08
N ALA A 80 0.44 0.36 -7.91
CA ALA A 80 0.40 -0.47 -6.71
C ALA A 80 -1.02 -0.93 -6.35
N HIS A 81 -2.03 -0.07 -6.56
CA HIS A 81 -3.42 -0.45 -6.34
C HIS A 81 -3.86 -1.57 -7.30
N CYS A 82 -3.51 -1.43 -8.58
CA CYS A 82 -3.79 -2.42 -9.62
C CYS A 82 -3.07 -3.74 -9.37
N GLU A 83 -1.79 -3.71 -8.96
CA GLU A 83 -0.95 -4.90 -8.79
C GLU A 83 -1.31 -5.71 -7.53
N SER A 84 -1.58 -5.05 -6.41
CA SER A 84 -1.73 -5.73 -5.11
C SER A 84 -2.72 -5.09 -4.15
N GLY A 85 -3.50 -4.10 -4.58
CA GLY A 85 -4.27 -3.28 -3.65
C GLY A 85 -3.40 -2.41 -2.73
N LYS A 86 -2.14 -2.17 -3.10
CA LYS A 86 -1.12 -1.43 -2.35
C LYS A 86 -0.58 -2.17 -1.12
N ASP A 87 -0.70 -3.49 -1.10
CA ASP A 87 -0.15 -4.30 0.00
C ASP A 87 1.37 -4.46 -0.14
N PRO A 88 2.18 -3.89 0.77
CA PRO A 88 3.63 -4.02 0.72
C PRO A 88 4.13 -5.43 1.02
N ASN A 89 3.29 -6.30 1.60
CA ASN A 89 3.62 -7.68 1.94
C ASN A 89 3.08 -8.69 0.93
N ALA A 90 2.42 -8.22 -0.13
CA ALA A 90 1.83 -9.11 -1.13
C ALA A 90 2.85 -10.09 -1.72
N VAL A 91 2.41 -11.34 -1.88
CA VAL A 91 3.21 -12.41 -2.48
C VAL A 91 2.32 -13.19 -3.45
N ALA A 92 2.74 -13.32 -4.70
CA ALA A 92 2.01 -14.04 -5.73
C ALA A 92 2.89 -15.04 -6.48
N LEU A 93 2.23 -15.98 -7.18
CA LEU A 93 2.85 -17.03 -8.00
C LEU A 93 4.02 -17.72 -7.27
N LYS A 94 3.74 -18.32 -6.11
CA LYS A 94 4.70 -19.08 -5.30
C LYS A 94 5.94 -18.24 -4.93
N GLY A 95 5.75 -16.94 -4.68
CA GLY A 95 6.83 -16.04 -4.28
C GLY A 95 7.63 -15.41 -5.41
N ARG A 96 7.20 -15.58 -6.66
CA ARG A 96 7.84 -14.97 -7.83
C ARG A 96 7.65 -13.44 -7.85
N TYR A 97 6.46 -12.98 -7.47
CA TYR A 97 6.11 -11.56 -7.41
C TYR A 97 5.88 -11.13 -5.97
N ARG A 98 6.44 -9.99 -5.58
CA ARG A 98 6.53 -9.56 -4.19
C ARG A 98 6.33 -8.06 -4.01
N GLY A 99 5.64 -7.71 -2.94
CA GLY A 99 5.40 -6.34 -2.52
C GLY A 99 4.31 -5.61 -3.29
N ALA A 100 4.08 -4.36 -2.93
CA ALA A 100 3.00 -3.53 -3.47
C ALA A 100 3.02 -3.36 -4.99
N PHE A 101 4.16 -3.54 -5.62
CA PHE A 101 4.37 -3.38 -7.06
C PHE A 101 4.66 -4.69 -7.78
N MET A 102 4.44 -5.83 -7.12
CA MET A 102 4.69 -7.15 -7.68
C MET A 102 6.05 -7.30 -8.35
N PHE A 103 7.11 -6.83 -7.69
CA PHE A 103 8.47 -6.98 -8.19
C PHE A 103 8.87 -8.45 -8.28
N THR A 104 9.56 -8.81 -9.35
CA THR A 104 10.42 -10.00 -9.33
C THR A 104 11.68 -9.70 -8.51
N ARG A 105 12.33 -10.72 -7.97
CA ARG A 105 13.57 -10.54 -7.20
C ARG A 105 14.66 -9.87 -8.05
N ASP A 106 14.76 -10.24 -9.31
CA ASP A 106 15.75 -9.64 -10.22
C ASP A 106 15.44 -8.17 -10.52
N ALA A 107 14.17 -7.86 -10.82
CA ALA A 107 13.75 -6.48 -11.02
C ALA A 107 14.04 -5.63 -9.78
N TRP A 108 13.75 -6.14 -8.59
CA TRP A 108 14.07 -5.45 -7.34
C TRP A 108 15.57 -5.23 -7.16
N LYS A 109 16.37 -6.32 -7.28
CA LYS A 109 17.82 -6.29 -7.08
C LYS A 109 18.52 -5.32 -8.03
N THR A 110 18.08 -5.25 -9.27
CA THR A 110 18.68 -4.41 -10.31
C THR A 110 18.06 -3.02 -10.40
N SER A 111 16.99 -2.74 -9.65
CA SER A 111 16.33 -1.43 -9.68
C SER A 111 17.22 -0.32 -9.14
N PRO A 112 17.19 0.87 -9.74
CA PRO A 112 17.82 2.05 -9.16
C PRO A 112 17.21 2.35 -7.79
N LYS A 113 18.07 2.74 -6.85
CA LYS A 113 17.63 3.06 -5.47
C LYS A 113 17.08 1.87 -4.67
N THR A 114 17.28 0.63 -5.12
CA THR A 114 16.96 -0.52 -4.28
C THR A 114 17.78 -0.48 -2.98
N PRO A 115 17.17 -0.84 -1.83
CA PRO A 115 17.92 -1.04 -0.58
C PRO A 115 18.59 -2.42 -0.52
N GLY A 116 18.33 -3.29 -1.48
CA GLY A 116 18.68 -4.71 -1.43
C GLY A 116 17.61 -5.53 -0.70
N GLY A 117 17.93 -6.76 -0.31
CA GLY A 117 17.01 -7.64 0.41
C GLY A 117 15.76 -8.03 -0.39
N ASP A 118 14.66 -8.26 0.33
CA ASP A 118 13.39 -8.63 -0.26
C ASP A 118 12.42 -7.42 -0.30
N PRO A 119 11.66 -7.19 -1.37
CA PRO A 119 10.68 -6.10 -1.43
C PRO A 119 9.75 -6.04 -0.21
N ILE A 120 9.28 -7.19 0.27
CA ILE A 120 8.32 -7.27 1.39
C ILE A 120 8.89 -6.88 2.75
N ASP A 121 10.21 -6.77 2.87
CA ASP A 121 10.86 -6.29 4.09
C ASP A 121 10.72 -4.76 4.26
N TYR A 122 10.20 -4.09 3.21
CA TYR A 122 10.15 -2.63 3.17
C TYR A 122 8.74 -2.10 3.05
N SER A 123 8.53 -0.90 3.62
CA SER A 123 7.26 -0.21 3.53
C SER A 123 6.87 0.13 2.08
N TYR A 124 5.57 0.36 1.86
CA TYR A 124 5.05 0.89 0.60
C TYR A 124 5.87 2.09 0.07
N ARG A 125 6.26 3.02 0.94
CA ARG A 125 7.00 4.22 0.55
C ARG A 125 8.37 3.89 -0.05
N THR A 126 9.11 2.99 0.56
CA THR A 126 10.39 2.50 0.05
C THR A 126 10.21 1.83 -1.31
N GLN A 127 9.24 0.92 -1.41
CA GLN A 127 8.92 0.23 -2.66
C GLN A 127 8.49 1.20 -3.77
N ALA A 128 7.69 2.22 -3.43
CA ALA A 128 7.25 3.23 -4.38
C ALA A 128 8.39 4.09 -4.93
N VAL A 129 9.38 4.44 -4.10
CA VAL A 129 10.60 5.12 -4.56
C VAL A 129 11.33 4.26 -5.57
N VAL A 130 11.53 2.98 -5.28
CA VAL A 130 12.20 2.03 -6.18
C VAL A 130 11.42 1.89 -7.49
N ALA A 131 10.10 1.72 -7.42
CA ALA A 131 9.23 1.61 -8.61
C ALA A 131 9.31 2.85 -9.51
N VAL A 132 9.28 4.05 -8.93
CA VAL A 132 9.41 5.29 -9.71
C VAL A 132 10.76 5.39 -10.40
N HIS A 133 11.84 4.98 -9.74
CA HIS A 133 13.17 5.00 -10.34
C HIS A 133 13.35 3.91 -11.40
N LEU A 134 12.77 2.73 -11.20
CA LEU A 134 12.72 1.67 -12.21
C LEU A 134 11.94 2.13 -13.45
N LYS A 135 10.78 2.76 -13.25
CA LYS A 135 10.01 3.37 -14.34
C LYS A 135 10.82 4.40 -15.13
N LYS A 136 11.62 5.22 -14.45
CA LYS A 136 12.47 6.23 -15.13
C LYS A 136 13.55 5.59 -16.00
N ARG A 137 14.04 4.41 -15.62
CA ARG A 137 15.03 3.66 -16.38
C ARG A 137 14.43 2.86 -17.55
N ASP A 138 13.30 2.13 -17.26
CA ASP A 138 12.79 1.08 -18.15
C ASP A 138 11.41 1.40 -18.75
N GLY A 139 10.84 2.56 -18.40
CA GLY A 139 9.45 2.87 -18.74
C GLY A 139 8.47 2.03 -17.93
N THR A 140 7.29 1.79 -18.49
CA THR A 140 6.25 1.00 -17.83
C THR A 140 6.31 -0.50 -18.15
N ARG A 141 7.32 -0.94 -18.91
CA ARG A 141 7.49 -2.36 -19.29
C ARG A 141 7.43 -3.36 -18.14
N PRO A 142 7.95 -3.06 -16.93
CA PRO A 142 7.80 -3.98 -15.80
C PRO A 142 6.35 -4.22 -15.36
N TRP A 143 5.44 -3.34 -15.73
CA TRP A 143 4.01 -3.37 -15.41
C TRP A 143 3.14 -3.23 -16.66
N PRO A 144 3.10 -4.26 -17.52
CA PRO A 144 2.50 -4.16 -18.86
C PRO A 144 0.98 -3.93 -18.85
N VAL A 145 0.32 -4.28 -17.74
CA VAL A 145 -1.13 -4.11 -17.58
C VAL A 145 -1.44 -2.88 -16.72
N CYS A 146 -0.71 -2.68 -15.64
CA CYS A 146 -1.00 -1.65 -14.62
C CYS A 146 -0.21 -0.34 -14.82
N GLY A 147 0.85 -0.33 -15.63
CA GLY A 147 1.83 0.76 -15.78
C GLY A 147 1.40 2.00 -16.55
#